data_a4f6b8aba2c0aa7a8f98b649207434a0
#
_entry.id   a4f6b8aba2c0aa7a8f98b649207434a0
#
_cell.length_a   1.000
_cell.length_b   1.000
_cell.length_c   1.000
_cell.angle_alpha   90.00
_cell.angle_beta   90.00
_cell.angle_gamma   90.00
#
_symmetry.space_group_name_H-M   'P 1'
#
loop_
_entity.id
_entity.type
_entity.pdbx_description
1 polymer ?
#
loop_
_entity_poly.entity_id
_entity_poly.type
_entity_poly.pdbx_seq_one_letter_code
_entity_poly.pdbx_strand_id
1 'polypeptide(L)'
;MDEQNYKNTYGEDNFLPLKKLGSGSFGDVYLVRDKNSGKLYAMKTLSKRKILGQNLVRYAKTERDVLSYMRHPFIVNLNYAFQTKTKLFLILDFCPGGDLGKIIAHERRFNEDRARLYIAEILLALQDLHKRDIIYRDLKPDNVVLDNDGHALLTDFGLSKEGVLEVNKGAKSFCGSIAYLAPEMLRRVGHGKSVDWYLLGVLLYEMLVGTPPYFSGNKEELFHNIINGPLKLPRSISTEAKNLMVSLLNRNPTRRLGAGPEGANEIMNHPFFDTIDWKAVLHK
;
A
#
# COMPACT_ATOMS: atom_id res chain seq x y z
N MET A 1 31.58 -39.39 1.30
CA MET A 1 32.04 -38.14 0.63
C MET A 1 30.83 -37.50 0.00
N ASP A 2 30.35 -36.48 0.69
CA ASP A 2 29.80 -35.25 0.16
C ASP A 2 29.15 -34.45 1.30
N GLU A 3 30.02 -33.99 2.20
CA GLU A 3 29.71 -32.98 3.22
C GLU A 3 30.06 -31.59 2.70
N GLN A 4 29.39 -31.09 1.67
CA GLN A 4 29.55 -29.69 1.26
C GLN A 4 28.32 -29.19 0.52
N ASN A 5 27.19 -29.00 1.23
CA ASN A 5 26.11 -28.11 0.78
C ASN A 5 25.29 -27.61 1.98
N TYR A 6 25.94 -27.08 3.01
CA TYR A 6 25.31 -26.15 3.92
C TYR A 6 25.12 -24.83 3.16
N LYS A 7 24.03 -24.70 2.40
CA LYS A 7 23.52 -23.40 2.00
C LYS A 7 23.44 -22.56 3.26
N ASN A 8 24.16 -21.44 3.30
CA ASN A 8 24.04 -20.42 4.34
C ASN A 8 22.57 -20.08 4.52
N THR A 9 21.90 -20.72 5.49
CA THR A 9 20.52 -20.46 5.82
C THR A 9 20.51 -19.16 6.60
N TYR A 10 20.09 -18.06 5.96
CA TYR A 10 19.89 -16.80 6.65
C TYR A 10 18.87 -16.97 7.78
N GLY A 11 19.21 -16.44 8.95
CA GLY A 11 18.40 -16.50 10.16
C GLY A 11 18.46 -15.17 10.92
N GLU A 12 17.77 -15.12 12.08
CA GLU A 12 17.71 -13.91 12.92
C GLU A 12 19.12 -13.42 13.30
N ASP A 13 20.05 -14.34 13.56
CA ASP A 13 21.42 -14.03 13.98
C ASP A 13 22.29 -13.34 12.92
N ASN A 14 21.89 -13.39 11.66
CA ASN A 14 22.58 -12.67 10.57
C ASN A 14 22.32 -11.18 10.57
N PHE A 15 21.33 -10.71 11.32
CA PHE A 15 20.90 -9.31 11.31
C PHE A 15 21.14 -8.64 12.67
N LEU A 16 21.69 -7.43 12.64
CA LEU A 16 21.86 -6.59 13.81
C LEU A 16 20.70 -5.57 13.86
N PRO A 17 19.79 -5.66 14.85
CA PRO A 17 18.76 -4.65 15.04
C PRO A 17 19.37 -3.29 15.43
N LEU A 18 18.96 -2.22 14.74
CA LEU A 18 19.45 -0.87 14.97
C LEU A 18 18.39 0.03 15.60
N LYS A 19 17.16 0.00 15.04
CA LYS A 19 16.06 0.90 15.46
C LYS A 19 14.71 0.26 15.13
N LYS A 20 13.73 0.49 15.99
CA LYS A 20 12.34 0.17 15.68
C LYS A 20 11.76 1.24 14.76
N LEU A 21 11.24 0.81 13.59
CA LEU A 21 10.63 1.68 12.58
C LEU A 21 9.12 1.84 12.79
N GLY A 22 8.45 0.77 13.26
CA GLY A 22 7.01 0.78 13.47
C GLY A 22 6.52 -0.45 14.23
N SER A 23 5.25 -0.38 14.65
CA SER A 23 4.52 -1.48 15.29
C SER A 23 3.21 -1.70 14.56
N GLY A 24 2.92 -2.94 14.21
CA GLY A 24 1.62 -3.36 13.68
C GLY A 24 0.90 -4.30 14.66
N SER A 25 -0.33 -4.64 14.34
CA SER A 25 -1.18 -5.53 15.16
C SER A 25 -0.53 -6.90 15.42
N PHE A 26 0.29 -7.38 14.49
CA PHE A 26 0.84 -8.75 14.50
C PHE A 26 2.31 -8.82 14.85
N GLY A 27 3.01 -7.68 14.83
CA GLY A 27 4.44 -7.63 15.07
C GLY A 27 5.02 -6.25 14.88
N ASP A 28 6.33 -6.21 14.79
CA ASP A 28 7.10 -4.99 14.74
C ASP A 28 7.98 -4.96 13.50
N VAL A 29 8.33 -3.77 13.04
CA VAL A 29 9.28 -3.54 11.96
C VAL A 29 10.53 -2.87 12.55
N TYR A 30 11.69 -3.42 12.25
CA TYR A 30 12.99 -2.92 12.71
C TYR A 30 13.89 -2.57 11.52
N LEU A 31 14.63 -1.49 11.64
CA LEU A 31 15.81 -1.27 10.83
C LEU A 31 16.90 -2.24 11.32
N VAL A 32 17.43 -3.02 10.41
CA VAL A 32 18.48 -3.99 10.71
C VAL A 32 19.65 -3.84 9.74
N ARG A 33 20.83 -4.25 10.18
CA ARG A 33 22.03 -4.35 9.34
C ARG A 33 22.37 -5.82 9.16
N ASP A 34 22.53 -6.25 7.93
CA ASP A 34 23.12 -7.54 7.63
C ASP A 34 24.59 -7.54 8.07
N LYS A 35 24.96 -8.46 8.94
CA LYS A 35 26.31 -8.55 9.51
C LYS A 35 27.38 -8.90 8.48
N ASN A 36 26.99 -9.58 7.39
CA ASN A 36 27.92 -10.03 6.36
C ASN A 36 28.19 -8.93 5.32
N SER A 37 27.12 -8.31 4.80
CA SER A 37 27.22 -7.32 3.72
C SER A 37 27.24 -5.87 4.23
N GLY A 38 26.85 -5.63 5.48
CA GLY A 38 26.65 -4.29 6.02
C GLY A 38 25.41 -3.57 5.51
N LYS A 39 24.65 -4.17 4.58
CA LYS A 39 23.46 -3.58 3.96
C LYS A 39 22.34 -3.42 4.99
N LEU A 40 21.58 -2.31 4.85
CA LEU A 40 20.43 -2.02 5.68
C LEU A 40 19.15 -2.60 5.08
N TYR A 41 18.28 -3.13 5.94
CA TYR A 41 16.99 -3.72 5.60
C TYR A 41 15.91 -3.33 6.59
N ALA A 42 14.66 -3.43 6.19
CA ALA A 42 13.52 -3.42 7.09
C ALA A 42 13.13 -4.87 7.42
N MET A 43 13.27 -5.25 8.69
CA MET A 43 12.90 -6.58 9.18
C MET A 43 11.52 -6.51 9.83
N LYS A 44 10.52 -7.08 9.15
CA LYS A 44 9.16 -7.25 9.67
C LYS A 44 9.10 -8.57 10.43
N THR A 45 8.79 -8.50 11.73
CA THR A 45 8.64 -9.67 12.60
C THR A 45 7.18 -9.89 12.91
N LEU A 46 6.70 -11.13 12.78
CA LEU A 46 5.32 -11.50 13.03
C LEU A 46 5.26 -12.58 14.10
N SER A 47 4.50 -12.36 15.17
CA SER A 47 4.31 -13.34 16.24
C SER A 47 3.38 -14.46 15.82
N LYS A 48 3.86 -15.72 15.79
CA LYS A 48 3.04 -16.90 15.47
C LYS A 48 1.85 -17.06 16.42
N ARG A 49 2.04 -16.75 17.71
CA ARG A 49 0.96 -16.79 18.71
C ARG A 49 -0.17 -15.80 18.37
N LYS A 50 0.18 -14.56 17.98
CA LYS A 50 -0.81 -13.55 17.60
C LYS A 50 -1.54 -13.93 16.30
N ILE A 51 -0.79 -14.43 15.30
CA ILE A 51 -1.33 -14.86 14.02
C ILE A 51 -2.29 -16.03 14.19
N LEU A 52 -1.91 -17.07 14.94
CA LEU A 52 -2.75 -18.23 15.21
C LEU A 52 -3.98 -17.87 16.04
N GLY A 53 -3.80 -17.06 17.10
CA GLY A 53 -4.90 -16.65 17.97
C GLY A 53 -5.97 -15.77 17.29
N GLN A 54 -5.65 -15.17 16.13
CA GLN A 54 -6.57 -14.35 15.35
C GLN A 54 -6.96 -14.94 14.00
N ASN A 55 -6.57 -16.20 13.73
CA ASN A 55 -6.81 -16.91 12.47
C ASN A 55 -6.25 -16.17 11.23
N LEU A 56 -5.06 -15.57 11.38
CA LEU A 56 -4.44 -14.69 10.37
C LEU A 56 -3.23 -15.33 9.66
N VAL A 57 -3.07 -16.63 9.77
CA VAL A 57 -2.00 -17.39 9.07
C VAL A 57 -2.00 -17.11 7.58
N ARG A 58 -3.20 -17.02 7.00
CA ARG A 58 -3.42 -16.73 5.58
C ARG A 58 -2.82 -15.39 5.16
N TYR A 59 -2.96 -14.34 5.97
CA TYR A 59 -2.41 -13.01 5.67
C TYR A 59 -0.89 -13.01 5.63
N ALA A 60 -0.25 -13.61 6.63
CA ALA A 60 1.21 -13.73 6.67
C ALA A 60 1.75 -14.55 5.49
N LYS A 61 1.03 -15.61 5.11
CA LYS A 61 1.36 -16.44 3.96
C LYS A 61 1.18 -15.68 2.65
N THR A 62 0.06 -14.98 2.47
CA THR A 62 -0.21 -14.17 1.27
C THR A 62 0.86 -13.09 1.08
N GLU A 63 1.24 -12.36 2.12
CA GLU A 63 2.28 -11.34 2.04
C GLU A 63 3.61 -11.93 1.57
N ARG A 64 4.06 -13.03 2.19
CA ARG A 64 5.27 -13.73 1.78
C ARG A 64 5.18 -14.22 0.33
N ASP A 65 4.08 -14.88 -0.02
CA ASP A 65 3.91 -15.52 -1.33
C ASP A 65 3.90 -14.46 -2.43
N VAL A 66 3.12 -13.40 -2.30
CA VAL A 66 3.09 -12.30 -3.28
C VAL A 66 4.48 -11.68 -3.44
N LEU A 67 5.13 -11.28 -2.34
CA LEU A 67 6.44 -10.64 -2.40
C LEU A 67 7.55 -11.57 -2.88
N SER A 68 7.40 -12.89 -2.77
CA SER A 68 8.43 -13.85 -3.18
C SER A 68 8.69 -13.86 -4.68
N TYR A 69 7.66 -13.59 -5.50
CA TYR A 69 7.77 -13.58 -6.96
C TYR A 69 7.58 -12.19 -7.60
N MET A 70 7.15 -11.19 -6.82
CA MET A 70 7.07 -9.82 -7.30
C MET A 70 8.47 -9.20 -7.46
N ARG A 71 8.70 -8.58 -8.60
CA ARG A 71 9.87 -7.73 -8.87
C ARG A 71 9.38 -6.55 -9.69
N HIS A 72 9.30 -5.39 -9.06
CA HIS A 72 8.83 -4.16 -9.70
C HIS A 72 9.51 -2.94 -9.06
N PRO A 73 9.89 -1.89 -9.82
CA PRO A 73 10.60 -0.72 -9.29
C PRO A 73 9.86 -0.03 -8.12
N PHE A 74 8.51 -0.07 -8.14
CA PHE A 74 7.64 0.59 -7.17
C PHE A 74 6.94 -0.37 -6.21
N ILE A 75 7.55 -1.52 -5.96
CA ILE A 75 7.14 -2.48 -4.92
C ILE A 75 8.38 -2.84 -4.11
N VAL A 76 8.28 -2.79 -2.78
CA VAL A 76 9.39 -3.22 -1.90
C VAL A 76 9.74 -4.68 -2.17
N ASN A 77 11.03 -5.00 -2.30
CA ASN A 77 11.48 -6.36 -2.53
C ASN A 77 11.55 -7.14 -1.22
N LEU A 78 11.17 -8.41 -1.27
CA LEU A 78 11.48 -9.40 -0.25
C LEU A 78 12.85 -10.02 -0.57
N ASN A 79 13.83 -9.77 0.32
CA ASN A 79 15.19 -10.29 0.17
C ASN A 79 15.35 -11.66 0.83
N TYR A 80 14.82 -11.81 2.06
CA TYR A 80 14.86 -13.08 2.78
C TYR A 80 13.56 -13.29 3.56
N ALA A 81 13.17 -14.56 3.73
CA ALA A 81 12.08 -14.96 4.61
C ALA A 81 12.50 -16.21 5.38
N PHE A 82 12.39 -16.16 6.69
CA PHE A 82 12.70 -17.30 7.57
C PHE A 82 11.80 -17.29 8.80
N GLN A 83 11.90 -18.34 9.62
CA GLN A 83 11.08 -18.46 10.80
C GLN A 83 11.81 -19.15 11.96
N THR A 84 11.39 -18.83 13.17
CA THR A 84 11.73 -19.54 14.38
C THR A 84 10.51 -20.32 14.91
N LYS A 85 10.65 -20.97 16.06
CA LYS A 85 9.50 -21.61 16.72
C LYS A 85 8.36 -20.64 17.03
N THR A 86 8.68 -19.37 17.30
CA THR A 86 7.72 -18.35 17.80
C THR A 86 7.43 -17.21 16.85
N LYS A 87 8.28 -16.95 15.85
CA LYS A 87 8.18 -15.78 14.95
C LYS A 87 8.37 -16.16 13.49
N LEU A 88 7.77 -15.35 12.61
CA LEU A 88 8.07 -15.25 11.19
C LEU A 88 8.82 -13.94 10.93
N PHE A 89 9.75 -13.97 9.97
CA PHE A 89 10.57 -12.82 9.59
C PHE A 89 10.53 -12.61 8.09
N LEU A 90 10.26 -11.37 7.69
CA LEU A 90 10.37 -10.90 6.31
C LEU A 90 11.43 -9.80 6.28
N ILE A 91 12.47 -9.99 5.48
CA ILE A 91 13.54 -9.00 5.30
C ILE A 91 13.28 -8.28 3.98
N LEU A 92 12.89 -7.04 4.10
CA LEU A 92 12.44 -6.16 3.01
C LEU A 92 13.49 -5.09 2.73
N ASP A 93 13.44 -4.48 1.54
CA ASP A 93 14.22 -3.29 1.26
C ASP A 93 13.92 -2.20 2.29
N PHE A 94 14.95 -1.50 2.75
CA PHE A 94 14.79 -0.36 3.63
C PHE A 94 14.57 0.91 2.82
N CYS A 95 13.47 1.59 3.08
CA CYS A 95 13.08 2.84 2.45
C CYS A 95 13.28 4.00 3.43
N PRO A 96 14.39 4.75 3.36
CA PRO A 96 14.76 5.76 4.35
C PRO A 96 13.86 6.99 4.36
N GLY A 97 13.16 7.26 3.25
CA GLY A 97 12.21 8.39 3.16
C GLY A 97 10.98 8.24 4.04
N GLY A 98 10.73 7.04 4.62
CA GLY A 98 9.58 6.79 5.48
C GLY A 98 8.28 6.60 4.71
N ASP A 99 7.14 6.61 5.40
CA ASP A 99 5.81 6.43 4.81
C ASP A 99 5.14 7.77 4.47
N LEU A 100 4.30 7.77 3.43
CA LEU A 100 3.57 8.98 3.00
C LEU A 100 2.62 9.51 4.09
N GLY A 101 2.11 8.66 4.98
CA GLY A 101 1.23 9.11 6.05
C GLY A 101 1.92 10.10 6.99
N LYS A 102 3.15 9.80 7.40
CA LYS A 102 3.96 10.71 8.22
C LYS A 102 4.34 11.98 7.45
N ILE A 103 4.66 11.85 6.17
CA ILE A 103 5.05 13.00 5.34
C ILE A 103 3.86 13.94 5.15
N ILE A 104 2.68 13.43 4.81
CA ILE A 104 1.45 14.23 4.68
C ILE A 104 1.09 14.89 6.03
N ALA A 105 1.20 14.15 7.14
CA ALA A 105 0.94 14.72 8.46
C ALA A 105 1.86 15.90 8.81
N HIS A 106 3.12 15.87 8.36
CA HIS A 106 4.10 16.93 8.56
C HIS A 106 3.92 18.09 7.59
N GLU A 107 3.83 17.81 6.27
CA GLU A 107 3.77 18.81 5.20
C GLU A 107 2.35 19.30 4.91
N ARG A 108 1.35 18.62 5.42
CA ARG A 108 -0.09 18.79 5.26
C ARG A 108 -0.62 18.43 3.88
N ARG A 109 0.05 18.79 2.80
CA ARG A 109 -0.34 18.49 1.42
C ARG A 109 0.86 18.63 0.48
N PHE A 110 0.77 17.96 -0.68
CA PHE A 110 1.76 18.08 -1.75
C PHE A 110 1.27 19.03 -2.84
N ASN A 111 2.20 19.54 -3.66
CA ASN A 111 1.87 20.14 -4.95
C ASN A 111 1.44 19.06 -5.95
N GLU A 112 0.78 19.48 -7.04
CA GLU A 112 0.25 18.52 -8.02
C GLU A 112 1.33 17.74 -8.76
N ASP A 113 2.49 18.32 -9.03
CA ASP A 113 3.57 17.63 -9.76
C ASP A 113 4.14 16.47 -8.95
N ARG A 114 4.37 16.68 -7.65
CA ARG A 114 4.82 15.62 -6.74
C ARG A 114 3.75 14.53 -6.57
N ALA A 115 2.50 14.93 -6.39
CA ALA A 115 1.38 14.00 -6.28
C ALA A 115 1.21 13.19 -7.57
N ARG A 116 1.33 13.84 -8.75
CA ARG A 116 1.26 13.20 -10.07
C ARG A 116 2.32 12.12 -10.23
N LEU A 117 3.58 12.43 -9.87
CA LEU A 117 4.66 11.46 -9.95
C LEU A 117 4.39 10.25 -9.04
N TYR A 118 4.06 10.46 -7.77
CA TYR A 118 3.78 9.36 -6.84
C TYR A 118 2.58 8.50 -7.30
N ILE A 119 1.52 9.14 -7.80
CA ILE A 119 0.37 8.40 -8.34
C ILE A 119 0.76 7.61 -9.59
N ALA A 120 1.62 8.14 -10.46
CA ALA A 120 2.10 7.43 -11.64
C ALA A 120 2.91 6.18 -11.25
N GLU A 121 3.82 6.30 -10.29
CA GLU A 121 4.62 5.19 -9.78
C GLU A 121 3.76 4.09 -9.16
N ILE A 122 2.78 4.48 -8.32
CA ILE A 122 1.84 3.55 -7.68
C ILE A 122 0.92 2.90 -8.72
N LEU A 123 0.46 3.65 -9.74
CA LEU A 123 -0.36 3.13 -10.83
C LEU A 123 0.37 2.02 -11.60
N LEU A 124 1.66 2.19 -11.90
CA LEU A 124 2.49 1.17 -12.55
C LEU A 124 2.62 -0.09 -11.67
N ALA A 125 2.80 0.07 -10.36
CA ALA A 125 2.84 -1.05 -9.42
C ALA A 125 1.50 -1.81 -9.39
N LEU A 126 0.37 -1.10 -9.28
CA LEU A 126 -0.97 -1.70 -9.31
C LEU A 126 -1.27 -2.38 -10.66
N GLN A 127 -0.83 -1.80 -11.77
CA GLN A 127 -0.95 -2.41 -13.10
C GLN A 127 -0.26 -3.77 -13.16
N ASP A 128 0.97 -3.89 -12.64
CA ASP A 128 1.70 -5.17 -12.64
C ASP A 128 1.04 -6.21 -11.72
N LEU A 129 0.53 -5.79 -10.55
CA LEU A 129 -0.28 -6.66 -9.68
C LEU A 129 -1.53 -7.17 -10.40
N HIS A 130 -2.28 -6.28 -11.06
CA HIS A 130 -3.51 -6.64 -11.77
C HIS A 130 -3.28 -7.56 -12.97
N LYS A 131 -2.12 -7.43 -13.67
CA LYS A 131 -1.71 -8.37 -14.74
C LYS A 131 -1.49 -9.79 -14.21
N ARG A 132 -1.21 -9.93 -12.91
CA ARG A 132 -1.01 -11.21 -12.20
C ARG A 132 -2.23 -11.64 -11.41
N ASP A 133 -3.39 -11.03 -11.65
CA ASP A 133 -4.66 -11.27 -10.95
C ASP A 133 -4.58 -11.04 -9.42
N ILE A 134 -3.70 -10.14 -8.99
CA ILE A 134 -3.58 -9.73 -7.59
C ILE A 134 -4.28 -8.38 -7.41
N ILE A 135 -5.18 -8.31 -6.46
CA ILE A 135 -5.81 -7.07 -5.99
C ILE A 135 -5.11 -6.66 -4.71
N TYR A 136 -4.64 -5.40 -4.63
CA TYR A 136 -3.88 -4.91 -3.49
C TYR A 136 -4.75 -4.61 -2.27
N ARG A 137 -5.84 -3.87 -2.42
CA ARG A 137 -6.92 -3.60 -1.46
C ARG A 137 -6.61 -2.79 -0.21
N ASP A 138 -5.36 -2.52 0.10
CA ASP A 138 -4.96 -1.77 1.29
C ASP A 138 -4.10 -0.53 0.93
N LEU A 139 -4.43 0.13 -0.19
CA LEU A 139 -3.74 1.36 -0.58
C LEU A 139 -4.16 2.50 0.35
N LYS A 140 -3.18 3.02 1.07
CA LYS A 140 -3.27 4.18 1.97
C LYS A 140 -1.88 4.77 2.16
N PRO A 141 -1.76 6.01 2.63
CA PRO A 141 -0.45 6.66 2.79
C PRO A 141 0.54 5.87 3.65
N ASP A 142 0.08 5.17 4.70
CA ASP A 142 0.94 4.36 5.58
C ASP A 142 1.60 3.18 4.84
N ASN A 143 1.00 2.71 3.74
CA ASN A 143 1.47 1.57 2.95
C ASN A 143 2.24 1.99 1.70
N VAL A 144 2.58 3.26 1.56
CA VAL A 144 3.45 3.80 0.53
C VAL A 144 4.69 4.38 1.19
N VAL A 145 5.85 3.84 0.87
CA VAL A 145 7.14 4.25 1.44
C VAL A 145 8.02 4.87 0.37
N LEU A 146 8.92 5.78 0.76
CA LEU A 146 9.86 6.43 -0.16
C LEU A 146 11.23 5.79 -0.05
N ASP A 147 11.80 5.40 -1.19
CA ASP A 147 13.16 4.88 -1.27
C ASP A 147 14.22 6.00 -1.07
N ASN A 148 15.49 5.66 -1.27
CA ASN A 148 16.60 6.60 -1.08
C ASN A 148 16.58 7.78 -2.07
N ASP A 149 16.01 7.58 -3.24
CA ASP A 149 15.94 8.57 -4.31
C ASP A 149 14.61 9.35 -4.30
N GLY A 150 13.72 8.99 -3.36
CA GLY A 150 12.43 9.65 -3.15
C GLY A 150 11.29 9.07 -3.99
N HIS A 151 11.45 7.91 -4.60
CA HIS A 151 10.39 7.21 -5.34
C HIS A 151 9.42 6.50 -4.40
N ALA A 152 8.14 6.47 -4.78
CA ALA A 152 7.08 5.85 -4.00
C ALA A 152 6.94 4.34 -4.29
N LEU A 153 7.05 3.51 -3.26
CA LEU A 153 6.93 2.06 -3.34
C LEU A 153 5.78 1.54 -2.48
N LEU A 154 5.04 0.57 -3.01
CA LEU A 154 4.04 -0.18 -2.25
C LEU A 154 4.70 -1.16 -1.28
N THR A 155 4.16 -1.24 -0.06
CA THR A 155 4.53 -2.19 0.97
C THR A 155 3.29 -2.80 1.63
N ASP A 156 3.45 -3.77 2.50
CA ASP A 156 2.36 -4.43 3.26
C ASP A 156 1.29 -5.11 2.40
N PHE A 157 1.59 -6.34 1.94
CA PHE A 157 0.72 -7.14 1.07
C PHE A 157 -0.17 -8.12 1.85
N GLY A 158 -0.25 -8.01 3.17
CA GLY A 158 -1.02 -8.94 4.01
C GLY A 158 -2.50 -9.01 3.68
N LEU A 159 -3.10 -7.92 3.19
CA LEU A 159 -4.50 -7.86 2.74
C LEU A 159 -4.69 -8.09 1.24
N SER A 160 -3.61 -8.29 0.48
CA SER A 160 -3.70 -8.64 -0.94
C SER A 160 -4.43 -9.97 -1.14
N LYS A 161 -5.22 -10.09 -2.20
CA LYS A 161 -5.93 -11.28 -2.65
C LYS A 161 -7.23 -11.66 -1.92
N GLU A 162 -7.44 -11.36 -0.63
CA GLU A 162 -8.65 -11.80 0.06
C GLU A 162 -9.13 -10.79 1.09
N GLY A 163 -10.15 -9.99 0.74
CA GLY A 163 -10.77 -9.02 1.62
C GLY A 163 -11.57 -9.65 2.75
N VAL A 164 -10.92 -9.99 3.84
CA VAL A 164 -11.62 -10.20 5.10
C VAL A 164 -11.57 -8.89 5.87
N LEU A 165 -12.67 -8.16 5.78
CA LEU A 165 -12.93 -7.01 6.64
C LEU A 165 -13.29 -7.53 8.04
N GLU A 166 -12.30 -7.89 8.85
CA GLU A 166 -12.52 -7.99 10.29
C GLU A 166 -12.64 -6.59 10.89
N VAL A 167 -13.84 -6.04 10.78
CA VAL A 167 -14.25 -4.72 11.26
C VAL A 167 -14.30 -4.64 12.80
N ASN A 168 -13.96 -5.69 13.56
CA ASN A 168 -14.38 -5.83 14.95
C ASN A 168 -13.32 -5.85 16.04
N LYS A 169 -12.05 -5.53 15.83
CA LYS A 169 -11.07 -5.50 16.93
C LYS A 169 -10.11 -4.31 16.88
N GLY A 170 -10.34 -3.32 17.77
CA GLY A 170 -9.41 -2.25 18.08
C GLY A 170 -9.93 -0.83 17.87
N ALA A 171 -10.62 -0.30 18.87
CA ALA A 171 -11.45 0.91 18.79
C ALA A 171 -10.73 2.26 18.53
N LYS A 172 -9.39 2.34 18.42
CA LYS A 172 -8.70 3.64 18.24
C LYS A 172 -8.12 3.90 16.85
N SER A 173 -7.91 2.88 16.01
CA SER A 173 -7.45 3.06 14.63
C SER A 173 -8.53 2.81 13.58
N PHE A 174 -9.73 2.54 14.01
CA PHE A 174 -10.82 2.07 13.17
C PHE A 174 -11.37 3.12 12.20
N CYS A 175 -11.47 4.39 12.60
CA CYS A 175 -11.94 5.46 11.71
C CYS A 175 -10.92 5.80 10.61
N GLY A 176 -9.63 5.72 10.90
CA GLY A 176 -8.57 5.93 9.91
C GLY A 176 -8.61 4.92 8.77
N SER A 177 -8.69 3.62 9.08
CA SER A 177 -8.72 2.56 8.07
C SER A 177 -10.00 2.56 7.24
N ILE A 178 -11.15 2.91 7.80
CA ILE A 178 -12.41 2.98 7.07
C ILE A 178 -12.39 4.08 6.02
N ALA A 179 -11.77 5.21 6.30
CA ALA A 179 -11.72 6.35 5.38
C ALA A 179 -11.14 6.00 3.99
N TYR A 180 -10.38 4.90 3.90
CA TYR A 180 -9.82 4.40 2.65
C TYR A 180 -10.63 3.29 1.99
N LEU A 181 -11.74 2.83 2.57
CA LEU A 181 -12.50 1.72 1.98
C LEU A 181 -13.40 2.21 0.84
N ALA A 182 -13.44 1.44 -0.25
CA ALA A 182 -14.37 1.68 -1.33
C ALA A 182 -15.83 1.36 -0.88
N PRO A 183 -16.85 2.03 -1.45
CA PRO A 183 -18.26 1.81 -1.07
C PRO A 183 -18.71 0.35 -1.16
N GLU A 184 -18.25 -0.39 -2.18
CA GLU A 184 -18.56 -1.80 -2.36
C GLU A 184 -17.93 -2.68 -1.27
N MET A 185 -16.75 -2.31 -0.77
CA MET A 185 -16.11 -3.00 0.36
C MET A 185 -16.91 -2.80 1.65
N LEU A 186 -17.39 -1.57 1.91
CA LEU A 186 -18.25 -1.26 3.05
C LEU A 186 -19.58 -1.99 2.98
N ARG A 187 -20.18 -2.09 1.80
CA ARG A 187 -21.44 -2.80 1.57
C ARG A 187 -21.30 -4.32 1.55
N ARG A 188 -20.08 -4.86 1.50
CA ARG A 188 -19.78 -6.30 1.43
C ARG A 188 -20.45 -7.03 0.25
N VAL A 189 -20.61 -6.35 -0.88
CA VAL A 189 -21.28 -6.89 -2.08
C VAL A 189 -20.34 -7.60 -3.04
N GLY A 190 -19.10 -7.90 -2.61
CA GLY A 190 -18.04 -8.38 -3.48
C GLY A 190 -17.32 -7.23 -4.18
N HIS A 191 -16.07 -7.48 -4.58
CA HIS A 191 -15.25 -6.48 -5.24
C HIS A 191 -14.18 -7.13 -6.12
N GLY A 192 -13.73 -6.41 -7.13
CA GLY A 192 -12.68 -6.79 -8.07
C GLY A 192 -11.54 -5.77 -8.12
N LYS A 193 -10.73 -5.82 -9.18
CA LYS A 193 -9.56 -4.95 -9.40
C LYS A 193 -9.89 -3.46 -9.29
N SER A 194 -11.12 -3.05 -9.64
CA SER A 194 -11.55 -1.65 -9.60
C SER A 194 -11.54 -1.01 -8.20
N VAL A 195 -11.47 -1.77 -7.10
CA VAL A 195 -11.31 -1.19 -5.76
C VAL A 195 -9.98 -0.44 -5.64
N ASP A 196 -8.91 -0.96 -6.24
CA ASP A 196 -7.60 -0.31 -6.17
C ASP A 196 -7.60 1.05 -6.87
N TRP A 197 -8.40 1.21 -7.93
CA TRP A 197 -8.57 2.49 -8.60
C TRP A 197 -9.31 3.52 -7.73
N TYR A 198 -10.31 3.08 -6.96
CA TYR A 198 -10.96 3.95 -5.98
C TYR A 198 -9.98 4.39 -4.90
N LEU A 199 -9.20 3.45 -4.35
CA LEU A 199 -8.20 3.74 -3.33
C LEU A 199 -7.08 4.66 -3.87
N LEU A 200 -6.71 4.52 -5.16
CA LEU A 200 -5.79 5.44 -5.83
C LEU A 200 -6.36 6.87 -5.86
N GLY A 201 -7.66 7.01 -6.11
CA GLY A 201 -8.37 8.29 -6.05
C GLY A 201 -8.40 8.88 -4.63
N VAL A 202 -8.60 8.03 -3.60
CA VAL A 202 -8.54 8.45 -2.18
C VAL A 202 -7.15 8.97 -1.85
N LEU A 203 -6.10 8.26 -2.25
CA LEU A 203 -4.71 8.65 -2.01
C LEU A 203 -4.35 9.95 -2.71
N LEU A 204 -4.73 10.14 -3.99
CA LEU A 204 -4.52 11.39 -4.72
C LEU A 204 -5.21 12.56 -4.00
N TYR A 205 -6.47 12.37 -3.61
CA TYR A 205 -7.21 13.39 -2.87
C TYR A 205 -6.48 13.79 -1.59
N GLU A 206 -6.04 12.81 -0.79
CA GLU A 206 -5.35 13.09 0.47
C GLU A 206 -4.01 13.78 0.26
N MET A 207 -3.23 13.39 -0.75
CA MET A 207 -1.99 14.10 -1.08
C MET A 207 -2.22 15.58 -1.44
N LEU A 208 -3.31 15.90 -2.12
CA LEU A 208 -3.61 17.27 -2.58
C LEU A 208 -4.37 18.11 -1.54
N VAL A 209 -5.10 17.48 -0.62
CA VAL A 209 -5.99 18.16 0.34
C VAL A 209 -5.47 18.06 1.78
N GLY A 210 -4.77 16.95 2.12
CA GLY A 210 -4.21 16.69 3.43
C GLY A 210 -5.07 15.81 4.34
N THR A 211 -6.27 15.42 3.86
CA THR A 211 -7.19 14.49 4.54
C THR A 211 -7.89 13.63 3.51
N PRO A 212 -8.31 12.41 3.85
CA PRO A 212 -9.10 11.57 2.95
C PRO A 212 -10.42 12.25 2.54
N PRO A 213 -10.97 11.94 1.35
CA PRO A 213 -12.30 12.40 0.99
C PRO A 213 -13.34 11.82 1.97
N TYR A 214 -14.40 12.59 2.24
CA TYR A 214 -15.51 12.17 3.12
C TYR A 214 -15.15 11.99 4.60
N PHE A 215 -13.94 12.36 5.04
CA PHE A 215 -13.47 12.18 6.42
C PHE A 215 -14.44 12.81 7.44
N SER A 216 -14.72 12.06 8.50
CA SER A 216 -15.40 12.54 9.71
C SER A 216 -14.82 11.81 10.93
N GLY A 217 -14.77 12.49 12.06
CA GLY A 217 -14.44 11.90 13.36
C GLY A 217 -15.54 10.97 13.91
N ASN A 218 -16.76 11.09 13.38
CA ASN A 218 -17.88 10.20 13.69
C ASN A 218 -17.93 9.07 12.67
N LYS A 219 -17.95 7.83 13.16
CA LYS A 219 -17.91 6.63 12.33
C LYS A 219 -19.14 6.47 11.44
N GLU A 220 -20.32 6.72 11.97
CA GLU A 220 -21.59 6.57 11.25
C GLU A 220 -21.69 7.63 10.13
N GLU A 221 -21.29 8.87 10.44
CA GLU A 221 -21.20 9.94 9.46
C GLU A 221 -20.16 9.62 8.39
N LEU A 222 -18.97 9.09 8.75
CA LEU A 222 -17.96 8.67 7.80
C LEU A 222 -18.49 7.61 6.83
N PHE A 223 -19.18 6.58 7.33
CA PHE A 223 -19.84 5.56 6.51
C PHE A 223 -20.86 6.20 5.55
N HIS A 224 -21.76 7.05 6.11
CA HIS A 224 -22.76 7.75 5.31
C HIS A 224 -22.09 8.59 4.20
N ASN A 225 -21.05 9.33 4.54
CA ASN A 225 -20.35 10.22 3.59
C ASN A 225 -19.66 9.44 2.47
N ILE A 226 -19.01 8.30 2.76
CA ILE A 226 -18.41 7.45 1.74
C ILE A 226 -19.48 6.93 0.77
N ILE A 227 -20.65 6.54 1.28
CA ILE A 227 -21.73 5.97 0.48
C ILE A 227 -22.51 7.04 -0.30
N ASN A 228 -22.82 8.19 0.34
CA ASN A 228 -23.79 9.17 -0.15
C ASN A 228 -23.29 10.61 -0.18
N GLY A 229 -22.24 10.95 0.60
CA GLY A 229 -21.81 12.33 0.79
C GLY A 229 -21.26 12.96 -0.48
N PRO A 230 -21.35 14.30 -0.64
CA PRO A 230 -20.79 15.01 -1.78
C PRO A 230 -19.26 15.00 -1.73
N LEU A 231 -18.60 14.81 -2.89
CA LEU A 231 -17.16 14.99 -3.02
C LEU A 231 -16.85 16.50 -3.04
N LYS A 232 -16.11 16.97 -2.04
CA LYS A 232 -15.71 18.37 -1.93
C LYS A 232 -14.32 18.55 -2.54
N LEU A 233 -14.22 19.34 -3.63
CA LEU A 233 -12.97 19.59 -4.32
C LEU A 233 -12.58 21.06 -4.16
N PRO A 234 -11.39 21.35 -3.57
CA PRO A 234 -10.89 22.73 -3.42
C PRO A 234 -10.71 23.44 -4.77
N ARG A 235 -10.92 24.76 -4.77
CA ARG A 235 -10.74 25.57 -6.00
C ARG A 235 -9.30 25.62 -6.50
N SER A 236 -8.34 25.48 -5.59
CA SER A 236 -6.90 25.55 -5.86
C SER A 236 -6.33 24.34 -6.63
N ILE A 237 -7.10 23.28 -6.82
CA ILE A 237 -6.69 22.08 -7.55
C ILE A 237 -7.07 22.24 -9.02
N SER A 238 -6.22 21.78 -9.95
CA SER A 238 -6.44 21.87 -11.39
C SER A 238 -7.72 21.15 -11.84
N THR A 239 -8.21 21.50 -13.03
CA THR A 239 -9.37 20.84 -13.63
C THR A 239 -9.09 19.38 -13.92
N GLU A 240 -7.88 19.07 -14.38
CA GLU A 240 -7.41 17.74 -14.72
C GLU A 240 -7.36 16.83 -13.46
N ALA A 241 -6.79 17.34 -12.36
CA ALA A 241 -6.77 16.60 -11.08
C ALA A 241 -8.19 16.39 -10.53
N LYS A 242 -9.07 17.40 -10.61
CA LYS A 242 -10.48 17.25 -10.21
C LYS A 242 -11.19 16.18 -11.02
N ASN A 243 -11.01 16.19 -12.34
CA ASN A 243 -11.64 15.22 -13.25
C ASN A 243 -11.16 13.80 -12.94
N LEU A 244 -9.85 13.61 -12.76
CA LEU A 244 -9.30 12.31 -12.41
C LEU A 244 -9.87 11.81 -11.07
N MET A 245 -9.90 12.64 -10.03
CA MET A 245 -10.46 12.26 -8.73
C MET A 245 -11.95 11.89 -8.83
N VAL A 246 -12.76 12.67 -9.56
CA VAL A 246 -14.19 12.35 -9.77
C VAL A 246 -14.36 11.00 -10.48
N SER A 247 -13.53 10.72 -11.47
CA SER A 247 -13.58 9.48 -12.27
C SER A 247 -13.15 8.26 -11.48
N LEU A 248 -12.08 8.38 -10.66
CA LEU A 248 -11.59 7.29 -9.79
C LEU A 248 -12.50 7.06 -8.58
N LEU A 249 -13.04 8.12 -7.96
CA LEU A 249 -13.93 8.05 -6.79
C LEU A 249 -15.40 7.74 -7.16
N ASN A 250 -15.64 7.30 -8.39
CA ASN A 250 -16.98 6.86 -8.79
C ASN A 250 -17.43 5.70 -7.91
N ARG A 251 -18.59 5.86 -7.25
CA ARG A 251 -19.14 4.87 -6.33
C ARG A 251 -19.64 3.61 -7.02
N ASN A 252 -19.98 3.71 -8.30
CA ASN A 252 -20.31 2.54 -9.11
C ASN A 252 -19.01 1.93 -9.66
N PRO A 253 -18.60 0.73 -9.20
CA PRO A 253 -17.33 0.13 -9.59
C PRO A 253 -17.23 -0.17 -11.10
N THR A 254 -18.35 -0.34 -11.79
CA THR A 254 -18.37 -0.63 -13.26
C THR A 254 -18.26 0.63 -14.12
N ARG A 255 -18.48 1.83 -13.53
CA ARG A 255 -18.35 3.14 -14.20
C ARG A 255 -17.09 3.88 -13.75
N ARG A 256 -16.33 3.29 -12.86
CA ARG A 256 -15.08 3.86 -12.35
C ARG A 256 -14.02 3.82 -13.43
N LEU A 257 -13.22 4.87 -13.59
CA LEU A 257 -12.09 4.88 -14.51
C LEU A 257 -11.14 3.73 -14.20
N GLY A 258 -10.70 2.99 -15.22
CA GLY A 258 -9.90 1.78 -15.06
C GLY A 258 -10.73 0.49 -14.87
N ALA A 259 -12.06 0.57 -14.84
CA ALA A 259 -12.92 -0.62 -14.75
C ALA A 259 -13.23 -1.25 -16.10
N GLY A 260 -12.93 -0.57 -17.19
CA GLY A 260 -13.12 -1.06 -18.56
C GLY A 260 -12.04 -2.06 -18.98
N PRO A 261 -12.08 -2.53 -20.23
CA PRO A 261 -11.17 -3.55 -20.74
C PRO A 261 -9.71 -3.11 -20.80
N GLU A 262 -9.45 -1.80 -20.97
CA GLU A 262 -8.10 -1.23 -20.99
C GLU A 262 -7.47 -1.12 -19.59
N GLY A 263 -8.28 -1.22 -18.53
CA GLY A 263 -7.80 -1.23 -17.15
C GLY A 263 -6.96 0.02 -16.81
N ALA A 264 -5.74 -0.21 -16.30
CA ALA A 264 -4.82 0.86 -15.95
C ALA A 264 -4.54 1.85 -17.10
N ASN A 265 -4.59 1.40 -18.37
CA ASN A 265 -4.32 2.27 -19.52
C ASN A 265 -5.37 3.38 -19.67
N GLU A 266 -6.62 3.15 -19.26
CA GLU A 266 -7.64 4.20 -19.22
C GLU A 266 -7.21 5.35 -18.28
N ILE A 267 -6.58 5.01 -17.14
CA ILE A 267 -6.10 5.98 -16.17
C ILE A 267 -4.83 6.66 -16.69
N MET A 268 -3.90 5.89 -17.28
CA MET A 268 -2.64 6.41 -17.83
C MET A 268 -2.86 7.43 -18.96
N ASN A 269 -3.93 7.28 -19.73
CA ASN A 269 -4.31 8.16 -20.82
C ASN A 269 -5.13 9.39 -20.37
N HIS A 270 -5.35 9.57 -19.06
CA HIS A 270 -6.07 10.74 -18.55
C HIS A 270 -5.22 12.02 -18.63
N PRO A 271 -5.77 13.19 -19.02
CA PRO A 271 -5.03 14.44 -19.18
C PRO A 271 -4.19 14.89 -17.97
N PHE A 272 -4.53 14.45 -16.78
CA PHE A 272 -3.71 14.69 -15.57
C PHE A 272 -2.27 14.16 -15.73
N PHE A 273 -2.06 13.15 -16.59
CA PHE A 273 -0.76 12.51 -16.82
C PHE A 273 -0.10 12.91 -18.15
N ASP A 274 -0.59 13.93 -18.86
CA ASP A 274 -0.05 14.34 -20.15
C ASP A 274 1.45 14.69 -20.12
N THR A 275 1.96 15.09 -18.97
CA THR A 275 3.39 15.42 -18.76
C THR A 275 4.24 14.22 -18.34
N ILE A 276 3.64 13.04 -18.17
CA ILE A 276 4.34 11.84 -17.69
C ILE A 276 4.88 11.01 -18.86
N ASP A 277 6.18 10.83 -18.91
CA ASP A 277 6.81 9.78 -19.71
C ASP A 277 6.81 8.47 -18.92
N TRP A 278 5.86 7.60 -19.23
CA TRP A 278 5.68 6.33 -18.52
C TRP A 278 6.89 5.40 -18.60
N LYS A 279 7.67 5.46 -19.69
CA LYS A 279 8.89 4.67 -19.83
C LYS A 279 9.98 5.21 -18.91
N ALA A 280 10.15 6.53 -18.90
CA ALA A 280 11.11 7.18 -18.01
C ALA A 280 10.75 6.91 -16.53
N VAL A 281 9.49 7.07 -16.14
CA VAL A 281 9.04 6.76 -14.78
C VAL A 281 9.35 5.31 -14.41
N LEU A 282 9.08 4.34 -15.29
CA LEU A 282 9.34 2.93 -14.99
C LEU A 282 10.83 2.61 -14.76
N HIS A 283 11.72 3.39 -15.34
CA HIS A 283 13.18 3.21 -15.20
C HIS A 283 13.80 4.06 -14.08
N LYS A 284 12.99 4.89 -13.42
CA LYS A 284 13.38 5.87 -12.38
C LYS A 284 14.28 7.01 -12.88
#